data_0ac4ddc4003c23b9e9ae74086e145e02
#
_entry.id   0ac4ddc4003c23b9e9ae74086e145e02
#
_cell.length_a   1.000
_cell.length_b   1.000
_cell.length_c   1.000
_cell.angle_alpha   90.00
_cell.angle_beta   90.00
_cell.angle_gamma   90.00
#
_symmetry.space_group_name_H-M   'P 1'
#
loop_
_entity.id
_entity.type
_entity.pdbx_description
1 polymer ?
#
loop_
_entity_poly.entity_id
_entity_poly.type
_entity_poly.pdbx_seq_one_letter_code
_entity_poly.pdbx_strand_id
1 'polypeptide(L)'
;MNTQGDYPQLKISELYSFIESVDGWLTHLEQTALLHLPALVDHLKGDIIEIGSYKGKSTTALGLGSKWISERKRSIYAIDPFIPDKDYHGNYFNDFQKAIKGFQLENYVIPIKNYSHEAIVDCPELISALFVDGNHSYLSVKQDIQLYAPRVVTGGMIAFHDYSTYLDVKRAVDELCESKEYVYVCDYDSLRLIRKLN
;
A
#
# COMPACT_ATOMS: atom_id res chain seq x y z
N MET A 1 18.65 -33.35 12.40
CA MET A 1 18.27 -32.49 13.52
C MET A 1 17.44 -31.35 12.93
N ASN A 2 16.10 -31.47 13.06
CA ASN A 2 15.16 -30.44 12.59
C ASN A 2 15.12 -29.31 13.61
N THR A 3 15.76 -28.21 13.31
CA THR A 3 15.52 -26.95 14.02
C THR A 3 14.32 -26.24 13.37
N GLN A 4 13.11 -26.70 13.63
CA GLN A 4 11.93 -25.84 13.54
C GLN A 4 12.08 -24.84 14.70
N GLY A 5 12.50 -23.62 14.35
CA GLY A 5 12.42 -22.51 15.30
C GLY A 5 10.97 -22.33 15.70
N ASP A 6 10.69 -22.34 16.99
CA ASP A 6 9.42 -21.93 17.59
C ASP A 6 9.19 -20.43 17.27
N TYR A 7 8.70 -20.15 16.08
CA TYR A 7 8.11 -18.86 15.81
C TYR A 7 6.71 -18.88 16.45
N PRO A 8 6.39 -17.98 17.38
CA PRO A 8 5.05 -17.90 17.93
C PRO A 8 4.08 -17.77 16.75
N GLN A 9 3.12 -18.70 16.65
CA GLN A 9 2.05 -18.63 15.66
C GLN A 9 1.17 -17.42 16.01
N LEU A 10 1.48 -16.25 15.43
CA LEU A 10 0.62 -15.09 15.52
C LEU A 10 -0.75 -15.44 14.90
N LYS A 11 -1.81 -15.24 15.67
CA LYS A 11 -3.17 -15.40 15.16
C LYS A 11 -3.48 -14.23 14.22
N ILE A 12 -4.24 -14.48 13.16
CA ILE A 12 -4.68 -13.44 12.23
C ILE A 12 -5.38 -12.27 12.94
N SER A 13 -6.09 -12.53 14.03
CA SER A 13 -6.73 -11.52 14.87
C SER A 13 -5.75 -10.57 15.56
N GLU A 14 -4.54 -11.02 15.83
CA GLU A 14 -3.50 -10.17 16.43
C GLU A 14 -2.95 -9.18 15.39
N LEU A 15 -2.85 -9.61 14.11
CA LEU A 15 -2.46 -8.72 13.02
C LEU A 15 -3.45 -7.57 12.86
N TYR A 16 -4.76 -7.86 12.92
CA TYR A 16 -5.79 -6.80 12.89
C TYR A 16 -5.69 -5.87 14.09
N SER A 17 -5.45 -6.39 15.30
CA SER A 17 -5.27 -5.56 16.49
C SER A 17 -4.07 -4.62 16.35
N PHE A 18 -2.99 -5.06 15.70
CA PHE A 18 -1.83 -4.22 15.42
C PHE A 18 -2.17 -3.10 14.43
N ILE A 19 -2.87 -3.41 13.34
CA ILE A 19 -3.30 -2.41 12.35
C ILE A 19 -4.23 -1.38 13.00
N GLU A 20 -5.21 -1.83 13.79
CA GLU A 20 -6.15 -0.95 14.48
C GLU A 20 -5.50 -0.02 15.50
N SER A 21 -4.37 -0.41 16.08
CA SER A 21 -3.64 0.44 17.03
C SER A 21 -2.91 1.63 16.37
N VAL A 22 -2.79 1.63 15.03
CA VAL A 22 -2.21 2.74 14.28
C VAL A 22 -3.31 3.70 13.83
N ASP A 23 -3.10 5.00 14.06
CA ASP A 23 -4.03 6.05 13.64
C ASP A 23 -4.07 6.17 12.10
N GLY A 24 -5.27 6.30 11.53
CA GLY A 24 -5.51 6.39 10.09
C GLY A 24 -6.89 5.87 9.69
N TRP A 25 -7.25 6.07 8.43
CA TRP A 25 -8.60 5.83 7.91
C TRP A 25 -8.64 4.59 7.02
N LEU A 26 -8.89 3.42 7.61
CA LEU A 26 -9.15 2.18 6.89
C LEU A 26 -10.28 1.41 7.60
N THR A 27 -11.26 0.97 6.85
CA THR A 27 -12.26 0.01 7.35
C THR A 27 -11.64 -1.37 7.54
N HIS A 28 -12.33 -2.26 8.24
CA HIS A 28 -11.86 -3.64 8.41
C HIS A 28 -11.72 -4.41 7.09
N LEU A 29 -12.58 -4.12 6.10
CA LEU A 29 -12.49 -4.77 4.78
C LEU A 29 -11.27 -4.25 4.00
N GLU A 30 -10.99 -2.95 4.04
CA GLU A 30 -9.82 -2.36 3.43
C GLU A 30 -8.52 -2.84 4.09
N GLN A 31 -8.49 -2.95 5.41
CA GLN A 31 -7.37 -3.58 6.14
C GLN A 31 -7.15 -5.03 5.70
N THR A 32 -8.24 -5.79 5.50
CA THR A 32 -8.17 -7.17 5.01
C THR A 32 -7.57 -7.22 3.61
N ALA A 33 -8.00 -6.33 2.71
CA ALA A 33 -7.47 -6.24 1.36
C ALA A 33 -5.96 -5.97 1.37
N LEU A 34 -5.51 -4.96 2.12
CA LEU A 34 -4.10 -4.57 2.18
C LEU A 34 -3.24 -5.61 2.89
N LEU A 35 -3.75 -6.25 3.95
CA LEU A 35 -3.04 -7.32 4.66
C LEU A 35 -2.78 -8.53 3.76
N HIS A 36 -3.68 -8.85 2.82
CA HIS A 36 -3.55 -10.00 1.91
C HIS A 36 -2.94 -9.62 0.56
N LEU A 37 -2.85 -8.34 0.21
CA LEU A 37 -2.31 -7.88 -1.07
C LEU A 37 -0.91 -8.42 -1.38
N PRO A 38 0.06 -8.47 -0.43
CA PRO A 38 1.37 -9.07 -0.68
C PRO A 38 1.29 -10.53 -1.14
N ALA A 39 0.41 -11.34 -0.52
CA ALA A 39 0.24 -12.75 -0.87
C ALA A 39 -0.45 -12.95 -2.23
N LEU A 40 -1.37 -12.07 -2.62
CA LEU A 40 -2.03 -12.14 -3.93
C LEU A 40 -1.04 -12.02 -5.10
N VAL A 41 0.12 -11.41 -4.87
CA VAL A 41 1.15 -11.19 -5.89
C VAL A 41 2.40 -12.03 -5.68
N ASP A 42 2.37 -13.06 -4.84
CA ASP A 42 3.52 -13.92 -4.51
C ASP A 42 4.19 -14.54 -5.74
N HIS A 43 3.42 -14.90 -6.73
CA HIS A 43 3.89 -15.51 -7.98
C HIS A 43 4.59 -14.52 -8.93
N LEU A 44 4.55 -13.21 -8.65
CA LEU A 44 5.11 -12.16 -9.51
C LEU A 44 6.51 -11.70 -9.04
N LYS A 45 7.22 -11.00 -9.90
CA LYS A 45 8.44 -10.26 -9.54
C LYS A 45 8.09 -8.83 -9.18
N GLY A 46 8.98 -8.15 -8.45
CA GLY A 46 8.83 -6.76 -8.06
C GLY A 46 8.42 -6.59 -6.60
N ASP A 47 8.51 -5.37 -6.12
CA ASP A 47 8.15 -4.97 -4.77
C ASP A 47 6.79 -4.27 -4.73
N ILE A 48 6.41 -3.76 -3.57
CA ILE A 48 5.16 -3.06 -3.35
C ILE A 48 5.44 -1.58 -3.17
N ILE A 49 4.67 -0.73 -3.85
CA ILE A 49 4.70 0.71 -3.66
C ILE A 49 3.41 1.15 -2.97
N GLU A 50 3.55 2.04 -2.01
CA GLU A 50 2.48 2.76 -1.36
C GLU A 50 2.66 4.25 -1.56
N ILE A 51 1.64 4.96 -2.01
CA ILE A 51 1.59 6.42 -2.14
C ILE A 51 0.57 6.94 -1.13
N GLY A 52 1.01 7.76 -0.17
CA GLY A 52 0.19 8.24 0.94
C GLY A 52 0.28 7.32 2.16
N SER A 53 1.39 7.38 2.87
CA SER A 53 1.63 6.50 4.04
C SER A 53 1.19 7.12 5.37
N TYR A 54 1.03 8.44 5.45
CA TYR A 54 0.58 9.18 6.64
C TYR A 54 1.30 8.71 7.92
N LYS A 55 0.59 8.17 8.90
CA LYS A 55 1.13 7.62 10.15
C LYS A 55 1.41 6.13 10.10
N GLY A 56 1.22 5.49 8.94
CA GLY A 56 1.63 4.12 8.66
C GLY A 56 0.60 3.02 8.92
N LYS A 57 -0.72 3.32 8.98
CA LYS A 57 -1.75 2.27 9.18
C LYS A 57 -1.79 1.28 8.02
N SER A 58 -1.89 1.78 6.80
CA SER A 58 -1.86 0.98 5.56
C SER A 58 -0.50 0.31 5.35
N THR A 59 0.59 1.04 5.61
CA THR A 59 1.96 0.49 5.57
C THR A 59 2.11 -0.67 6.55
N THR A 60 1.51 -0.57 7.76
CA THR A 60 1.52 -1.66 8.75
C THR A 60 0.76 -2.87 8.22
N ALA A 61 -0.40 -2.69 7.59
CA ALA A 61 -1.16 -3.79 6.99
C ALA A 61 -0.35 -4.50 5.90
N LEU A 62 0.21 -3.76 4.94
CA LEU A 62 1.07 -4.28 3.87
C LEU A 62 2.33 -4.98 4.44
N GLY A 63 2.99 -4.34 5.41
CA GLY A 63 4.20 -4.87 6.04
C GLY A 63 3.95 -6.17 6.81
N LEU A 64 2.88 -6.23 7.60
CA LEU A 64 2.46 -7.45 8.31
C LEU A 64 2.06 -8.55 7.33
N GLY A 65 1.36 -8.20 6.23
CA GLY A 65 1.04 -9.11 5.15
C GLY A 65 2.28 -9.71 4.52
N SER A 66 3.26 -8.89 4.17
CA SER A 66 4.54 -9.37 3.63
C SER A 66 5.31 -10.23 4.64
N LYS A 67 5.30 -9.85 5.92
CA LYS A 67 6.04 -10.55 6.98
C LYS A 67 5.44 -11.90 7.34
N TRP A 68 4.10 -12.00 7.45
CA TRP A 68 3.43 -13.14 8.09
C TRP A 68 2.53 -13.97 7.16
N ILE A 69 2.00 -13.39 6.08
CA ILE A 69 1.02 -14.04 5.20
C ILE A 69 1.65 -14.44 3.87
N SER A 70 2.42 -13.53 3.26
CA SER A 70 3.07 -13.75 1.96
C SER A 70 4.21 -14.78 2.09
N GLU A 71 4.32 -15.68 1.13
CA GLU A 71 5.46 -16.61 1.03
C GLU A 71 6.72 -15.85 0.60
N ARG A 72 6.57 -14.91 -0.35
CA ARG A 72 7.64 -14.06 -0.83
C ARG A 72 7.72 -12.76 -0.01
N LYS A 73 8.76 -12.62 0.80
CA LYS A 73 9.00 -11.39 1.57
C LYS A 73 9.39 -10.25 0.63
N ARG A 74 8.52 -9.22 0.57
CA ARG A 74 8.69 -8.05 -0.30
C ARG A 74 8.95 -6.81 0.50
N SER A 75 9.69 -5.88 -0.09
CA SER A 75 9.79 -4.52 0.43
C SER A 75 8.53 -3.71 0.08
N ILE A 76 8.11 -2.89 1.02
CA ILE A 76 7.07 -1.86 0.83
C ILE A 76 7.78 -0.51 0.79
N TYR A 77 7.77 0.14 -0.35
CA TYR A 77 8.28 1.51 -0.51
C TYR A 77 7.16 2.47 -0.17
N ALA A 78 7.24 3.05 1.01
CA ALA A 78 6.20 3.87 1.62
C ALA A 78 6.49 5.36 1.37
N ILE A 79 5.75 5.95 0.44
CA ILE A 79 5.97 7.31 -0.07
C ILE A 79 4.99 8.27 0.59
N ASP A 80 5.52 9.30 1.26
CA ASP A 80 4.73 10.39 1.82
C ASP A 80 5.65 11.59 2.07
N PRO A 81 5.24 12.83 1.82
CA PRO A 81 6.02 14.01 2.19
C PRO A 81 6.05 14.22 3.72
N PHE A 82 5.16 13.56 4.46
CA PHE A 82 5.02 13.66 5.92
C PHE A 82 4.87 15.10 6.42
N ILE A 83 4.11 15.90 5.67
CA ILE A 83 3.81 17.29 6.02
C ILE A 83 2.56 17.29 6.90
N PRO A 84 2.65 17.67 8.17
CA PRO A 84 1.51 17.67 9.06
C PRO A 84 0.50 18.76 8.69
N ASP A 85 -0.78 18.49 8.92
CA ASP A 85 -1.84 19.50 8.85
C ASP A 85 -1.59 20.62 9.87
N LYS A 86 -2.17 21.80 9.59
CA LYS A 86 -1.93 23.00 10.39
C LYS A 86 -2.28 22.83 11.88
N ASP A 87 -3.27 21.98 12.17
CA ASP A 87 -3.75 21.75 13.54
C ASP A 87 -3.07 20.55 14.23
N TYR A 88 -2.16 19.86 13.55
CA TYR A 88 -1.42 18.75 14.13
C TYR A 88 -0.09 19.21 14.71
N HIS A 89 0.04 19.13 16.03
CA HIS A 89 1.24 19.54 16.75
C HIS A 89 2.33 18.44 16.84
N GLY A 90 2.11 17.28 16.18
CA GLY A 90 3.04 16.16 16.16
C GLY A 90 3.93 16.18 14.91
N ASN A 91 4.51 15.02 14.64
CA ASN A 91 5.33 14.76 13.45
C ASN A 91 4.90 13.45 12.83
N TYR A 92 4.22 13.47 11.69
CA TYR A 92 3.70 12.29 11.01
C TYR A 92 4.79 11.26 10.73
N PHE A 93 5.99 11.70 10.35
CA PHE A 93 7.11 10.80 10.12
C PHE A 93 7.56 10.08 11.39
N ASN A 94 7.59 10.77 12.52
CA ASN A 94 7.91 10.13 13.80
C ASN A 94 6.86 9.11 14.22
N ASP A 95 5.58 9.39 13.98
CA ASP A 95 4.49 8.45 14.29
C ASP A 95 4.53 7.25 13.37
N PHE A 96 4.78 7.46 12.07
CA PHE A 96 5.05 6.41 11.10
C PHE A 96 6.22 5.52 11.56
N GLN A 97 7.37 6.11 11.92
CA GLN A 97 8.53 5.35 12.37
C GLN A 97 8.25 4.53 13.65
N LYS A 98 7.46 5.09 14.58
CA LYS A 98 7.04 4.36 15.78
C LYS A 98 6.19 3.14 15.44
N ALA A 99 5.23 3.26 14.50
CA ALA A 99 4.41 2.16 14.04
C ALA A 99 5.28 1.07 13.41
N ILE A 100 6.15 1.43 12.44
CA ILE A 100 7.02 0.48 11.75
C ILE A 100 7.94 -0.25 12.73
N LYS A 101 8.58 0.47 13.65
CA LYS A 101 9.45 -0.11 14.68
C LYS A 101 8.67 -0.94 15.70
N GLY A 102 7.50 -0.50 16.11
CA GLY A 102 6.66 -1.18 17.10
C GLY A 102 6.27 -2.58 16.67
N PHE A 103 6.07 -2.80 15.36
CA PHE A 103 5.73 -4.11 14.79
C PHE A 103 6.93 -4.83 14.13
N GLN A 104 8.15 -4.31 14.31
CA GLN A 104 9.38 -4.88 13.76
C GLN A 104 9.30 -5.06 12.23
N LEU A 105 8.91 -3.99 11.55
CA LEU A 105 8.74 -3.95 10.09
C LEU A 105 9.90 -3.22 9.38
N GLU A 106 10.96 -2.83 10.08
CA GLU A 106 12.09 -2.08 9.52
C GLU A 106 12.80 -2.81 8.38
N ASN A 107 12.75 -4.14 8.37
CA ASN A 107 13.32 -4.96 7.29
C ASN A 107 12.36 -5.16 6.10
N TYR A 108 11.14 -4.65 6.20
CA TYR A 108 10.09 -4.81 5.18
C TYR A 108 9.64 -3.47 4.60
N VAL A 109 9.88 -2.37 5.30
CA VAL A 109 9.37 -1.03 4.93
C VAL A 109 10.53 -0.09 4.67
N ILE A 110 10.52 0.54 3.51
CA ILE A 110 11.48 1.54 3.07
C ILE A 110 10.72 2.87 2.93
N PRO A 111 10.82 3.78 3.91
CA PRO A 111 10.16 5.06 3.82
C PRO A 111 10.86 5.97 2.82
N ILE A 112 10.08 6.62 1.96
CA ILE A 112 10.55 7.68 1.05
C ILE A 112 9.83 8.98 1.42
N LYS A 113 10.56 9.88 2.09
CA LYS A 113 10.02 11.17 2.51
C LYS A 113 10.08 12.18 1.36
N ASN A 114 9.13 12.06 0.43
CA ASN A 114 9.05 12.94 -0.74
C ASN A 114 7.63 12.91 -1.32
N TYR A 115 7.32 13.84 -2.21
CA TYR A 115 6.13 13.75 -3.07
C TYR A 115 6.27 12.60 -4.07
N SER A 116 5.15 11.97 -4.42
CA SER A 116 5.13 10.81 -5.32
C SER A 116 5.82 11.06 -6.67
N HIS A 117 5.61 12.24 -7.25
CA HIS A 117 6.21 12.60 -8.55
C HIS A 117 7.72 12.79 -8.52
N GLU A 118 8.31 13.04 -7.36
CA GLU A 118 9.76 13.10 -7.17
C GLU A 118 10.34 11.76 -6.72
N ALA A 119 9.58 11.02 -5.90
CA ALA A 119 9.99 9.73 -5.32
C ALA A 119 10.19 8.61 -6.35
N ILE A 120 9.64 8.75 -7.54
CA ILE A 120 9.67 7.71 -8.59
C ILE A 120 11.09 7.27 -8.96
N VAL A 121 12.10 8.13 -8.82
CA VAL A 121 13.51 7.81 -9.12
C VAL A 121 14.15 6.89 -8.09
N ASP A 122 13.61 6.89 -6.85
CA ASP A 122 14.08 6.07 -5.73
C ASP A 122 13.28 4.75 -5.63
N CYS A 123 12.31 4.55 -6.51
CA CYS A 123 11.44 3.37 -6.50
C CYS A 123 11.93 2.28 -7.47
N PRO A 124 11.62 1.01 -7.19
CA PRO A 124 11.99 -0.09 -8.08
C PRO A 124 11.31 0.01 -9.45
N GLU A 125 11.99 -0.51 -10.47
CA GLU A 125 11.47 -0.57 -11.84
C GLU A 125 10.31 -1.55 -12.00
N LEU A 126 10.26 -2.60 -11.18
CA LEU A 126 9.22 -3.62 -11.21
C LEU A 126 8.37 -3.54 -9.96
N ILE A 127 7.09 -3.31 -10.15
CA ILE A 127 6.08 -3.22 -9.09
C ILE A 127 5.14 -4.43 -9.20
N SER A 128 5.04 -5.22 -8.15
CA SER A 128 4.08 -6.33 -8.09
C SER A 128 2.70 -5.86 -7.62
N ALA A 129 2.67 -4.90 -6.68
CA ALA A 129 1.44 -4.24 -6.25
C ALA A 129 1.69 -2.75 -5.99
N LEU A 130 0.71 -1.93 -6.33
CA LEU A 130 0.68 -0.49 -6.10
C LEU A 130 -0.55 -0.16 -5.25
N PHE A 131 -0.37 0.57 -4.16
CA PHE A 131 -1.45 1.15 -3.37
C PHE A 131 -1.40 2.67 -3.49
N VAL A 132 -2.50 3.29 -3.89
CA VAL A 132 -2.62 4.74 -4.12
C VAL A 132 -3.65 5.32 -3.17
N ASP A 133 -3.19 6.13 -2.22
CA ASP A 133 -3.98 6.81 -1.19
C ASP A 133 -3.37 8.18 -0.86
N GLY A 134 -2.91 8.90 -1.88
CA GLY A 134 -2.28 10.21 -1.73
C GLY A 134 -3.29 11.36 -1.79
N ASN A 135 -3.02 12.38 -2.61
CA ASN A 135 -3.93 13.48 -2.82
C ASN A 135 -5.10 13.07 -3.73
N HIS A 136 -6.34 13.35 -3.31
CA HIS A 136 -7.57 12.90 -3.96
C HIS A 136 -8.01 13.77 -5.17
N SER A 137 -7.23 14.81 -5.56
CA SER A 137 -7.56 15.58 -6.76
C SER A 137 -7.29 14.75 -8.02
N TYR A 138 -8.13 14.93 -9.04
CA TYR A 138 -8.00 14.22 -10.31
C TYR A 138 -6.59 14.31 -10.91
N LEU A 139 -5.99 15.51 -10.90
CA LEU A 139 -4.65 15.72 -11.47
C LEU A 139 -3.56 14.94 -10.71
N SER A 140 -3.64 14.88 -9.38
CA SER A 140 -2.67 14.15 -8.56
C SER A 140 -2.80 12.64 -8.78
N VAL A 141 -4.01 12.10 -8.72
CA VAL A 141 -4.25 10.68 -8.97
C VAL A 141 -3.83 10.29 -10.39
N LYS A 142 -4.14 11.14 -11.39
CA LYS A 142 -3.73 10.91 -12.77
C LYS A 142 -2.21 10.91 -12.94
N GLN A 143 -1.50 11.80 -12.25
CA GLN A 143 -0.04 11.85 -12.23
C GLN A 143 0.55 10.58 -11.61
N ASP A 144 0.03 10.12 -10.46
CA ASP A 144 0.48 8.89 -9.82
C ASP A 144 0.26 7.67 -10.73
N ILE A 145 -0.91 7.57 -11.36
CA ILE A 145 -1.20 6.55 -12.37
C ILE A 145 -0.18 6.58 -13.50
N GLN A 146 0.08 7.75 -14.09
CA GLN A 146 1.00 7.89 -15.23
C GLN A 146 2.43 7.49 -14.89
N LEU A 147 2.88 7.76 -13.66
CA LEU A 147 4.24 7.48 -13.23
C LEU A 147 4.45 6.03 -12.80
N TYR A 148 3.49 5.46 -12.07
CA TYR A 148 3.69 4.18 -11.37
C TYR A 148 3.00 2.99 -12.06
N ALA A 149 1.81 3.15 -12.65
CA ALA A 149 1.10 2.05 -13.27
C ALA A 149 1.86 1.37 -14.44
N PRO A 150 2.66 2.09 -15.25
CA PRO A 150 3.50 1.44 -16.27
C PRO A 150 4.53 0.46 -15.69
N ARG A 151 5.05 0.71 -14.47
CA ARG A 151 6.02 -0.16 -13.78
C ARG A 151 5.38 -1.39 -13.12
N VAL A 152 4.05 -1.41 -12.98
CA VAL A 152 3.33 -2.60 -12.49
C VAL A 152 3.49 -3.71 -13.52
N VAL A 153 3.94 -4.88 -13.06
CA VAL A 153 4.15 -6.04 -13.94
C VAL A 153 2.83 -6.63 -14.40
N THR A 154 2.83 -7.35 -15.53
CA THR A 154 1.69 -8.13 -16.00
C THR A 154 1.18 -9.06 -14.90
N GLY A 155 -0.11 -9.05 -14.64
CA GLY A 155 -0.75 -9.76 -13.52
C GLY A 155 -0.68 -9.02 -12.17
N GLY A 156 0.10 -7.94 -12.08
CA GLY A 156 0.23 -7.13 -10.87
C GLY A 156 -1.06 -6.39 -10.52
N MET A 157 -1.17 -5.98 -9.27
CA MET A 157 -2.38 -5.42 -8.68
C MET A 157 -2.20 -3.92 -8.41
N ILE A 158 -3.25 -3.14 -8.60
CA ILE A 158 -3.32 -1.75 -8.17
C ILE A 158 -4.56 -1.58 -7.30
N ALA A 159 -4.36 -1.08 -6.09
CA ALA A 159 -5.43 -0.74 -5.15
C ALA A 159 -5.54 0.78 -5.05
N PHE A 160 -6.73 1.32 -5.27
CA PHE A 160 -7.04 2.75 -5.13
C PHE A 160 -7.99 2.93 -3.94
N HIS A 161 -7.54 3.65 -2.93
CA HIS A 161 -8.39 4.05 -1.81
C HIS A 161 -9.33 5.17 -2.24
N ASP A 162 -10.42 5.32 -1.49
CA ASP A 162 -11.40 6.40 -1.70
C ASP A 162 -12.07 6.44 -3.10
N TYR A 163 -12.03 5.34 -3.83
CA TYR A 163 -12.65 5.25 -5.15
C TYR A 163 -14.15 5.60 -5.15
N SER A 164 -14.89 5.12 -4.15
CA SER A 164 -16.32 5.44 -4.04
C SER A 164 -16.61 6.73 -3.27
N THR A 165 -15.61 7.31 -2.60
CA THR A 165 -15.74 8.49 -1.74
C THR A 165 -15.49 9.78 -2.51
N TYR A 166 -14.44 9.81 -3.37
CA TYR A 166 -14.06 11.00 -4.13
C TYR A 166 -14.29 10.81 -5.64
N LEU A 167 -15.11 11.67 -6.23
CA LEU A 167 -15.45 11.63 -7.66
C LEU A 167 -14.20 11.79 -8.56
N ASP A 168 -13.22 12.56 -8.13
CA ASP A 168 -11.99 12.78 -8.86
C ASP A 168 -11.11 11.51 -8.90
N VAL A 169 -11.02 10.76 -7.79
CA VAL A 169 -10.37 9.45 -7.73
C VAL A 169 -11.09 8.48 -8.65
N LYS A 170 -12.41 8.38 -8.49
CA LYS A 170 -13.25 7.52 -9.33
C LYS A 170 -13.03 7.78 -10.81
N ARG A 171 -13.07 9.04 -11.23
CA ARG A 171 -12.87 9.45 -12.62
C ARG A 171 -11.51 9.01 -13.15
N ALA A 172 -10.43 9.25 -12.42
CA ALA A 172 -9.08 8.89 -12.86
C ALA A 172 -8.90 7.36 -13.01
N VAL A 173 -9.49 6.58 -12.10
CA VAL A 173 -9.44 5.12 -12.12
C VAL A 173 -10.31 4.53 -13.24
N ASP A 174 -11.52 5.07 -13.46
CA ASP A 174 -12.39 4.64 -14.56
C ASP A 174 -11.71 4.87 -15.92
N GLU A 175 -11.08 6.03 -16.14
CA GLU A 175 -10.31 6.32 -17.34
C GLU A 175 -9.11 5.35 -17.52
N LEU A 176 -8.45 4.91 -16.44
CA LEU A 176 -7.40 3.90 -16.54
C LEU A 176 -7.98 2.56 -17.02
N CYS A 177 -9.12 2.15 -16.50
CA CYS A 177 -9.79 0.90 -16.90
C CYS A 177 -10.31 0.92 -18.34
N GLU A 178 -10.63 2.09 -18.90
CA GLU A 178 -11.04 2.24 -20.32
C GLU A 178 -9.91 1.87 -21.30
N SER A 179 -8.64 1.92 -20.86
CA SER A 179 -7.49 1.52 -21.68
C SER A 179 -7.49 0.04 -22.06
N LYS A 180 -8.27 -0.80 -21.36
CA LYS A 180 -8.32 -2.27 -21.48
C LYS A 180 -7.01 -2.98 -21.12
N GLU A 181 -6.02 -2.26 -20.63
CA GLU A 181 -4.79 -2.84 -20.08
C GLU A 181 -5.00 -3.29 -18.62
N TYR A 182 -6.05 -2.80 -17.99
CA TYR A 182 -6.39 -3.09 -16.60
C TYR A 182 -7.82 -3.59 -16.50
N VAL A 183 -8.04 -4.54 -15.60
CA VAL A 183 -9.37 -5.13 -15.36
C VAL A 183 -9.76 -4.99 -13.90
N TYR A 184 -11.03 -4.66 -13.66
CA TYR A 184 -11.63 -4.67 -12.34
C TYR A 184 -11.54 -6.07 -11.70
N VAL A 185 -11.23 -6.12 -10.42
CA VAL A 185 -11.19 -7.37 -9.64
C VAL A 185 -12.31 -7.36 -8.60
N CYS A 186 -12.28 -6.43 -7.65
CA CYS A 186 -13.29 -6.29 -6.60
C CYS A 186 -13.17 -4.95 -5.90
N ASP A 187 -14.18 -4.61 -5.10
CA ASP A 187 -14.15 -3.49 -4.18
C ASP A 187 -14.20 -4.00 -2.72
N TYR A 188 -13.49 -3.31 -1.85
CA TYR A 188 -13.52 -3.47 -0.40
C TYR A 188 -13.90 -2.11 0.21
N ASP A 189 -15.19 -1.89 0.45
CA ASP A 189 -15.75 -0.59 0.80
C ASP A 189 -15.36 0.50 -0.21
N SER A 190 -14.52 1.47 0.16
CA SER A 190 -14.06 2.52 -0.76
C SER A 190 -12.81 2.15 -1.56
N LEU A 191 -12.17 1.04 -1.26
CA LEU A 191 -10.95 0.59 -1.94
C LEU A 191 -11.30 -0.25 -3.17
N ARG A 192 -10.89 0.22 -4.36
CA ARG A 192 -10.99 -0.54 -5.62
C ARG A 192 -9.70 -1.26 -5.94
N LEU A 193 -9.82 -2.56 -6.24
CA LEU A 193 -8.72 -3.39 -6.71
C LEU A 193 -8.86 -3.68 -8.20
N ILE A 194 -7.80 -3.40 -8.96
CA ILE A 194 -7.69 -3.73 -10.38
C ILE A 194 -6.41 -4.53 -10.65
N ARG A 195 -6.37 -5.24 -11.77
CA ARG A 195 -5.22 -6.04 -12.19
C ARG A 195 -4.75 -5.63 -13.58
N LYS A 196 -3.43 -5.52 -13.76
CA LYS A 196 -2.81 -5.30 -15.08
C LYS A 196 -2.84 -6.58 -15.92
N LEU A 197 -3.27 -6.47 -17.17
CA LEU A 197 -3.42 -7.61 -18.10
C LEU A 197 -2.18 -7.82 -18.99
N ASN A 198 -1.52 -6.74 -19.42
CA ASN A 198 -0.40 -6.75 -20.35
C ASN A 198 0.74 -5.84 -19.88
#